data_130bc7e883ff55432c08bc2c1d81ba11
#
_entry.id   130bc7e883ff55432c08bc2c1d81ba11
#
_cell.length_a   1.000
_cell.length_b   1.000
_cell.length_c   1.000
_cell.angle_alpha   90.00
_cell.angle_beta   90.00
_cell.angle_gamma   90.00
#
_symmetry.space_group_name_H-M   'P 1'
#
loop_
_entity.id
_entity.type
_entity.pdbx_description
1 polymer ?
#
loop_
_entity_poly.entity_id
_entity_poly.type
_entity_poly.pdbx_seq_one_letter_code
_entity_poly.pdbx_strand_id
1 'polypeptide(L)'
;MRSARTSATTLNLPTLRLEGGLFLPDMLHKAAQGLARLQTDADYAVPKGMKLKDEFSRAFQIACAQWRAFAPLLDRADVDAQHASASFVTELLRDALGFPDISASTGITLGDRHYPVTHLAHPAPAAQSAGAKALPIVVAPHNLSLDDADARFAVQGGGSRRKSAFQLAQELLNASPDHQWALVTNGKTLRLLRDAATLTRPSYLEVDLQDLLGAQRFTEFGCAWRLLHASRAGLLASASGEPPPVAWEAWRQAGQEEGVQVRKGLRRGVQDALITLGQGFIQHPANESLRVALRDGSLRKEDFFSQLLRQVYRYIFLFSVEDSGLIPNAAQPSDDADTARTKHAAGQAYAQGYAMARLRDLALRRRARNRFDDLWQGVRVVFRGLAQGEPRLGLPALGGLFAATQCPDLDKAQLTNAALLAAM
;
A
#
# COMPACT_ATOMS: atom_id res chain seq x y z
N MET A 1 13.09 -11.76 -27.49
CA MET A 1 12.00 -12.24 -26.63
C MET A 1 11.26 -11.03 -26.09
N ARG A 2 10.00 -10.83 -26.48
CA ARG A 2 9.13 -9.78 -25.96
C ARG A 2 8.64 -10.24 -24.58
N SER A 3 9.16 -9.66 -23.50
CA SER A 3 8.50 -9.70 -22.20
C SER A 3 7.18 -8.96 -22.34
N ALA A 4 6.08 -9.68 -22.38
CA ALA A 4 4.76 -9.11 -22.23
C ALA A 4 4.73 -8.47 -20.84
N ARG A 5 4.71 -7.13 -20.77
CA ARG A 5 4.29 -6.42 -19.57
C ARG A 5 2.83 -6.81 -19.34
N THR A 6 2.60 -7.75 -18.46
CA THR A 6 1.33 -7.86 -17.77
C THR A 6 1.12 -6.51 -17.08
N SER A 7 0.15 -5.73 -17.57
CA SER A 7 -0.43 -4.65 -16.79
C SER A 7 -0.74 -5.27 -15.44
N ALA A 8 -0.10 -4.77 -14.38
CA ALA A 8 -0.47 -5.17 -13.03
C ALA A 8 -1.95 -4.82 -12.88
N THR A 9 -2.79 -5.83 -12.99
CA THR A 9 -4.20 -5.70 -12.66
C THR A 9 -4.20 -5.34 -11.19
N THR A 10 -4.48 -4.11 -10.86
CA THR A 10 -4.67 -3.65 -9.50
C THR A 10 -5.79 -4.52 -8.94
N LEU A 11 -5.45 -5.44 -8.04
CA LEU A 11 -6.44 -6.29 -7.40
C LEU A 11 -7.32 -5.35 -6.56
N ASN A 12 -8.56 -5.20 -6.96
CA ASN A 12 -9.54 -4.51 -6.14
C ASN A 12 -9.99 -5.49 -5.04
N LEU A 13 -9.59 -5.23 -3.81
CA LEU A 13 -9.90 -6.04 -2.63
C LEU A 13 -10.74 -5.19 -1.67
N PRO A 14 -12.02 -4.94 -1.96
CA PRO A 14 -12.85 -4.03 -1.18
C PRO A 14 -13.03 -4.46 0.27
N THR A 15 -12.92 -5.76 0.58
CA THR A 15 -13.00 -6.30 1.94
C THR A 15 -11.68 -6.29 2.71
N LEU A 16 -10.55 -5.94 2.05
CA LEU A 16 -9.24 -5.83 2.68
C LEU A 16 -8.75 -4.39 2.61
N ARG A 17 -8.51 -3.79 3.77
CA ARG A 17 -8.04 -2.42 3.90
C ARG A 17 -6.72 -2.36 4.65
N LEU A 18 -5.75 -1.64 4.09
CA LEU A 18 -4.48 -1.36 4.72
C LEU A 18 -4.47 0.10 5.20
N GLU A 19 -4.26 0.29 6.50
CA GLU A 19 -4.06 1.61 7.10
C GLU A 19 -2.64 1.76 7.63
N GLY A 20 -2.10 2.97 7.48
CA GLY A 20 -0.74 3.29 7.93
C GLY A 20 0.34 2.53 7.18
N GLY A 21 1.44 2.22 7.88
CA GLY A 21 2.65 1.64 7.31
C GLY A 21 2.91 0.18 7.69
N LEU A 22 1.87 -0.62 8.00
CA LEU A 22 2.05 -2.02 8.39
C LEU A 22 2.80 -2.81 7.32
N PHE A 23 2.28 -2.73 6.10
CA PHE A 23 2.92 -3.25 4.88
C PHE A 23 2.99 -2.15 3.83
N LEU A 24 3.90 -2.25 2.88
CA LEU A 24 3.79 -1.46 1.66
C LEU A 24 2.65 -2.02 0.80
N PRO A 25 1.86 -1.16 0.10
CA PRO A 25 0.75 -1.61 -0.74
C PRO A 25 1.13 -2.68 -1.76
N ASP A 26 2.29 -2.55 -2.40
CA ASP A 26 2.83 -3.54 -3.34
C ASP A 26 3.13 -4.88 -2.67
N MET A 27 3.67 -4.87 -1.46
CA MET A 27 3.92 -6.09 -0.68
C MET A 27 2.61 -6.78 -0.30
N LEU A 28 1.58 -6.03 0.10
CA LEU A 28 0.27 -6.59 0.38
C LEU A 28 -0.33 -7.29 -0.85
N HIS A 29 -0.23 -6.65 -2.02
CA HIS A 29 -0.69 -7.25 -3.29
C HIS A 29 0.09 -8.51 -3.64
N LYS A 30 1.42 -8.50 -3.52
CA LYS A 30 2.27 -9.69 -3.72
C LYS A 30 1.87 -10.82 -2.78
N ALA A 31 1.67 -10.52 -1.50
CA ALA A 31 1.27 -11.51 -0.50
C ALA A 31 -0.13 -12.08 -0.79
N ALA A 32 -1.09 -11.23 -1.12
CA ALA A 32 -2.45 -11.65 -1.48
C ALA A 32 -2.48 -12.56 -2.72
N GLN A 33 -1.58 -12.34 -3.67
CA GLN A 33 -1.46 -13.15 -4.89
C GLN A 33 -0.60 -14.42 -4.73
N GLY A 34 0.07 -14.60 -3.59
CA GLY A 34 0.98 -15.73 -3.38
C GLY A 34 2.35 -15.54 -4.05
N LEU A 35 2.75 -14.30 -4.29
CA LEU A 35 4.01 -13.92 -4.95
C LEU A 35 5.08 -13.44 -3.96
N ALA A 36 4.75 -13.34 -2.66
CA ALA A 36 5.69 -12.97 -1.62
C ALA A 36 6.52 -14.17 -1.17
N ARG A 37 7.57 -13.91 -0.38
CA ARG A 37 8.35 -14.97 0.26
C ARG A 37 7.51 -15.78 1.24
N LEU A 38 7.88 -17.00 1.53
CA LEU A 38 7.23 -17.91 2.48
C LEU A 38 5.76 -18.19 2.10
N GLN A 39 5.48 -18.47 0.83
CA GLN A 39 4.14 -18.77 0.34
C GLN A 39 4.07 -20.03 -0.52
N THR A 40 4.99 -20.98 -0.33
CA THR A 40 4.89 -22.32 -0.90
C THR A 40 3.89 -23.18 -0.13
N ASP A 41 3.41 -24.28 -0.69
CA ASP A 41 2.53 -25.23 -0.01
C ASP A 41 3.10 -25.69 1.34
N ALA A 42 4.42 -25.92 1.41
CA ALA A 42 5.12 -26.30 2.64
C ALA A 42 5.11 -25.18 3.71
N ASP A 43 5.22 -23.91 3.31
CA ASP A 43 5.16 -22.78 4.23
C ASP A 43 3.78 -22.61 4.89
N TYR A 44 2.72 -23.14 4.29
CA TYR A 44 1.38 -23.19 4.86
C TYR A 44 1.07 -24.51 5.58
N ALA A 45 2.06 -25.39 5.71
CA ALA A 45 1.90 -26.75 6.26
C ALA A 45 0.80 -27.58 5.54
N VAL A 46 0.61 -27.34 4.24
CA VAL A 46 -0.35 -28.10 3.43
C VAL A 46 0.14 -29.55 3.30
N PRO A 47 -0.74 -30.55 3.56
CA PRO A 47 -0.37 -31.94 3.48
C PRO A 47 0.15 -32.32 2.07
N LYS A 48 1.12 -33.27 2.02
CA LYS A 48 1.65 -33.76 0.76
C LYS A 48 0.54 -34.30 -0.13
N GLY A 49 0.52 -33.88 -1.39
CA GLY A 49 -0.50 -34.27 -2.38
C GLY A 49 -1.71 -33.32 -2.48
N MET A 50 -1.86 -32.39 -1.57
CA MET A 50 -2.84 -31.31 -1.65
C MET A 50 -2.21 -30.01 -2.15
N LYS A 51 -3.00 -29.14 -2.75
CA LYS A 51 -2.59 -27.81 -3.18
C LYS A 51 -3.17 -26.76 -2.26
N LEU A 52 -2.45 -25.66 -2.12
CA LEU A 52 -2.89 -24.49 -1.35
C LEU A 52 -4.32 -24.05 -1.71
N LYS A 53 -4.67 -24.10 -3.01
CA LYS A 53 -6.00 -23.74 -3.48
C LYS A 53 -7.09 -24.67 -2.93
N ASP A 54 -6.82 -25.94 -2.79
CA ASP A 54 -7.78 -26.91 -2.27
C ASP A 54 -8.01 -26.64 -0.78
N GLU A 55 -6.94 -26.31 -0.05
CA GLU A 55 -7.01 -26.00 1.38
C GLU A 55 -7.82 -24.72 1.65
N PHE A 56 -7.53 -23.61 0.98
CA PHE A 56 -8.33 -22.41 1.22
C PHE A 56 -9.76 -22.50 0.63
N SER A 57 -10.02 -23.40 -0.33
CA SER A 57 -11.39 -23.71 -0.78
C SER A 57 -12.17 -24.44 0.31
N ARG A 58 -11.55 -25.43 0.97
CA ARG A 58 -12.11 -26.10 2.14
C ARG A 58 -12.38 -25.11 3.28
N ALA A 59 -11.39 -24.29 3.61
CA ALA A 59 -11.47 -23.25 4.63
C ALA A 59 -12.61 -22.25 4.35
N PHE A 60 -12.82 -21.87 3.10
CA PHE A 60 -13.91 -20.99 2.70
C PHE A 60 -15.27 -21.57 2.99
N GLN A 61 -15.49 -22.86 2.64
CA GLN A 61 -16.77 -23.54 2.93
C GLN A 61 -17.04 -23.58 4.44
N ILE A 62 -16.02 -23.87 5.25
CA ILE A 62 -16.13 -23.87 6.71
C ILE A 62 -16.47 -22.47 7.23
N ALA A 63 -15.72 -21.45 6.82
CA ALA A 63 -15.93 -20.08 7.25
C ALA A 63 -17.33 -19.56 6.88
N CYS A 64 -17.82 -19.88 5.67
CA CYS A 64 -19.17 -19.51 5.26
C CYS A 64 -20.26 -20.25 6.05
N ALA A 65 -20.02 -21.49 6.46
CA ALA A 65 -20.96 -22.24 7.32
C ALA A 65 -21.01 -21.63 8.73
N GLN A 66 -19.86 -21.34 9.32
CA GLN A 66 -19.75 -20.68 10.62
C GLN A 66 -20.38 -19.28 10.61
N TRP A 67 -20.15 -18.51 9.53
CA TRP A 67 -20.78 -17.19 9.36
C TRP A 67 -22.32 -17.30 9.29
N ARG A 68 -22.85 -18.26 8.56
CA ARG A 68 -24.32 -18.50 8.49
C ARG A 68 -24.93 -18.83 9.83
N ALA A 69 -24.18 -19.46 10.73
CA ALA A 69 -24.62 -19.72 12.10
C ALA A 69 -24.52 -18.46 12.99
N PHE A 70 -23.50 -17.62 12.79
CA PHE A 70 -23.24 -16.43 13.58
C PHE A 70 -24.09 -15.22 13.15
N ALA A 71 -24.28 -14.99 11.85
CA ALA A 71 -24.96 -13.80 11.32
C ALA A 71 -26.36 -13.54 11.92
N PRO A 72 -27.24 -14.55 12.14
CA PRO A 72 -28.54 -14.33 12.77
C PRO A 72 -28.46 -13.86 14.24
N LEU A 73 -27.32 -14.03 14.91
CA LEU A 73 -27.12 -13.60 16.30
C LEU A 73 -26.80 -12.11 16.41
N LEU A 74 -26.40 -11.48 15.32
CA LEU A 74 -25.97 -10.07 15.31
C LEU A 74 -27.08 -9.09 15.71
N ASP A 75 -28.33 -9.40 15.36
CA ASP A 75 -29.50 -8.54 15.61
C ASP A 75 -30.31 -8.98 16.86
N ARG A 76 -29.85 -10.02 17.55
CA ARG A 76 -30.55 -10.56 18.72
C ARG A 76 -30.11 -9.90 20.03
N ALA A 77 -31.05 -9.27 20.72
CA ALA A 77 -30.80 -8.61 22.01
C ALA A 77 -30.74 -9.59 23.21
N ASP A 78 -31.24 -10.83 23.05
CA ASP A 78 -31.28 -11.88 24.08
C ASP A 78 -29.98 -12.73 24.10
N VAL A 79 -29.05 -12.49 23.22
CA VAL A 79 -27.77 -13.22 23.11
C VAL A 79 -26.65 -12.38 23.73
N ASP A 80 -25.78 -13.02 24.51
CA ASP A 80 -24.55 -12.40 24.96
C ASP A 80 -23.62 -12.15 23.75
N ALA A 81 -23.52 -10.89 23.36
CA ALA A 81 -22.75 -10.44 22.20
C ALA A 81 -21.25 -10.77 22.32
N GLN A 82 -20.69 -10.75 23.56
CA GLN A 82 -19.28 -11.09 23.79
C GLN A 82 -19.05 -12.60 23.59
N HIS A 83 -19.92 -13.42 24.17
CA HIS A 83 -19.80 -14.86 24.02
C HIS A 83 -20.01 -15.33 22.59
N ALA A 84 -21.01 -14.79 21.89
CA ALA A 84 -21.26 -15.10 20.48
C ALA A 84 -20.09 -14.74 19.58
N SER A 85 -19.49 -13.56 19.77
CA SER A 85 -18.30 -13.15 19.04
C SER A 85 -17.10 -14.04 19.33
N ALA A 86 -16.86 -14.38 20.61
CA ALA A 86 -15.73 -15.21 21.01
C ALA A 86 -15.84 -16.63 20.45
N SER A 87 -17.05 -17.24 20.48
CA SER A 87 -17.29 -18.58 19.92
C SER A 87 -17.01 -18.58 18.40
N PHE A 88 -17.65 -17.66 17.65
CA PHE A 88 -17.46 -17.55 16.20
C PHE A 88 -15.99 -17.33 15.83
N VAL A 89 -15.32 -16.39 16.49
CA VAL A 89 -13.92 -16.06 16.20
C VAL A 89 -13.00 -17.25 16.49
N THR A 90 -13.19 -17.94 17.62
CA THR A 90 -12.37 -19.11 17.96
C THR A 90 -12.54 -20.23 16.94
N GLU A 91 -13.78 -20.51 16.51
CA GLU A 91 -14.06 -21.49 15.48
C GLU A 91 -13.45 -21.09 14.12
N LEU A 92 -13.63 -19.84 13.68
CA LEU A 92 -13.08 -19.32 12.43
C LEU A 92 -11.55 -19.44 12.38
N LEU A 93 -10.88 -19.00 13.45
CA LEU A 93 -9.43 -19.05 13.51
C LEU A 93 -8.91 -20.49 13.54
N ARG A 94 -9.55 -21.39 14.31
CA ARG A 94 -9.14 -22.79 14.42
C ARG A 94 -9.42 -23.57 13.13
N ASP A 95 -10.68 -23.55 12.66
CA ASP A 95 -11.14 -24.50 11.64
C ASP A 95 -10.91 -24.00 10.20
N ALA A 96 -10.92 -22.67 9.98
CA ALA A 96 -10.71 -22.08 8.68
C ALA A 96 -9.28 -21.50 8.52
N LEU A 97 -8.71 -20.88 9.55
CA LEU A 97 -7.39 -20.25 9.47
C LEU A 97 -6.25 -21.09 10.07
N GLY A 98 -6.55 -22.30 10.57
CA GLY A 98 -5.57 -23.30 10.97
C GLY A 98 -4.79 -23.00 12.25
N PHE A 99 -5.34 -22.19 13.16
CA PHE A 99 -4.71 -21.91 14.45
C PHE A 99 -4.76 -23.17 15.34
N PRO A 100 -3.60 -23.69 15.82
CA PRO A 100 -3.55 -25.02 16.43
C PRO A 100 -4.24 -25.09 17.78
N ASP A 101 -4.12 -24.05 18.59
CA ASP A 101 -4.74 -23.98 19.92
C ASP A 101 -5.10 -22.53 20.25
N ILE A 102 -6.35 -22.31 20.69
CA ILE A 102 -6.83 -20.99 21.11
C ILE A 102 -7.53 -21.16 22.42
N SER A 103 -7.03 -20.52 23.47
CA SER A 103 -7.60 -20.53 24.81
C SER A 103 -8.07 -19.16 25.26
N ALA A 104 -9.14 -19.13 26.04
CA ALA A 104 -9.53 -17.92 26.77
C ALA A 104 -8.41 -17.50 27.73
N SER A 105 -8.18 -16.21 27.83
CA SER A 105 -7.15 -15.63 28.69
C SER A 105 -7.77 -14.66 29.69
N THR A 106 -7.21 -14.63 30.89
CA THR A 106 -7.52 -13.60 31.89
C THR A 106 -6.76 -12.31 31.66
N GLY A 107 -5.82 -12.29 30.71
CA GLY A 107 -4.97 -11.16 30.32
C GLY A 107 -3.49 -11.44 30.43
N ILE A 108 -2.68 -10.45 30.07
CA ILE A 108 -1.22 -10.48 30.16
C ILE A 108 -0.76 -9.44 31.16
N THR A 109 0.06 -9.83 32.12
CA THR A 109 0.64 -8.93 33.14
C THR A 109 2.08 -8.60 32.78
N LEU A 110 2.40 -7.31 32.65
CA LEU A 110 3.74 -6.78 32.37
C LEU A 110 4.08 -5.76 33.46
N GLY A 111 4.97 -6.15 34.37
CA GLY A 111 5.29 -5.34 35.54
C GLY A 111 4.08 -5.13 36.44
N ASP A 112 3.70 -3.89 36.67
CA ASP A 112 2.53 -3.47 37.48
C ASP A 112 1.23 -3.31 36.67
N ARG A 113 1.27 -3.56 35.35
CA ARG A 113 0.13 -3.37 34.44
C ARG A 113 -0.45 -4.70 34.01
N HIS A 114 -1.77 -4.78 34.06
CA HIS A 114 -2.53 -5.95 33.60
C HIS A 114 -3.37 -5.54 32.38
N TYR A 115 -3.10 -6.21 31.26
CA TYR A 115 -3.74 -6.00 29.95
C TYR A 115 -4.81 -7.09 29.75
N PRO A 116 -6.11 -6.76 29.73
CA PRO A 116 -7.20 -7.74 29.67
C PRO A 116 -7.37 -8.30 28.23
N VAL A 117 -6.37 -9.03 27.75
CA VAL A 117 -6.43 -9.78 26.50
C VAL A 117 -7.39 -10.95 26.66
N THR A 118 -8.31 -11.11 25.73
CA THR A 118 -9.41 -12.09 25.89
C THR A 118 -9.01 -13.52 25.54
N HIS A 119 -8.10 -13.70 24.59
CA HIS A 119 -7.64 -15.01 24.10
C HIS A 119 -6.15 -14.99 23.76
N LEU A 120 -5.55 -16.19 23.79
CA LEU A 120 -4.20 -16.43 23.29
C LEU A 120 -4.25 -17.57 22.28
N ALA A 121 -3.65 -17.38 21.12
CA ALA A 121 -3.39 -18.46 20.18
C ALA A 121 -1.99 -19.03 20.46
N HIS A 122 -1.94 -20.26 20.95
CA HIS A 122 -0.69 -20.93 21.30
C HIS A 122 -0.07 -21.58 20.07
N PRO A 123 1.27 -21.57 19.96
CA PRO A 123 1.95 -22.31 18.91
C PRO A 123 1.79 -23.83 19.12
N ALA A 124 1.84 -24.59 18.02
CA ALA A 124 1.92 -26.04 18.07
C ALA A 124 3.12 -26.48 18.96
N PRO A 125 3.07 -27.63 19.64
CA PRO A 125 4.09 -28.04 20.61
C PRO A 125 5.52 -27.99 20.08
N ALA A 126 5.74 -28.41 18.83
CA ALA A 126 7.07 -28.36 18.21
C ALA A 126 7.53 -26.92 17.92
N ALA A 127 6.63 -26.02 17.52
CA ALA A 127 6.93 -24.60 17.33
C ALA A 127 7.22 -23.92 18.66
N GLN A 128 6.45 -24.26 19.72
CA GLN A 128 6.67 -23.76 21.06
C GLN A 128 8.03 -24.18 21.61
N SER A 129 8.41 -25.45 21.43
CA SER A 129 9.72 -25.96 21.82
C SER A 129 10.86 -25.28 21.08
N ALA A 130 10.62 -24.80 19.86
CA ALA A 130 11.55 -24.01 19.06
C ALA A 130 11.55 -22.50 19.43
N GLY A 131 10.76 -22.08 20.44
CA GLY A 131 10.74 -20.71 20.95
C GLY A 131 9.67 -19.79 20.37
N ALA A 132 8.72 -20.32 19.58
CA ALA A 132 7.57 -19.53 19.13
C ALA A 132 6.72 -19.05 20.30
N LYS A 133 6.22 -17.82 20.23
CA LYS A 133 5.40 -17.19 21.27
C LYS A 133 3.91 -17.24 20.91
N ALA A 134 3.06 -17.20 21.93
CA ALA A 134 1.63 -17.09 21.71
C ALA A 134 1.26 -15.74 21.08
N LEU A 135 0.22 -15.75 20.24
CA LEU A 135 -0.31 -14.54 19.60
C LEU A 135 -1.49 -14.02 20.43
N PRO A 136 -1.43 -12.77 20.94
CA PRO A 136 -2.54 -12.15 21.63
C PRO A 136 -3.72 -11.88 20.69
N ILE A 137 -4.93 -12.15 21.16
CA ILE A 137 -6.18 -11.88 20.45
C ILE A 137 -7.13 -11.13 21.38
N VAL A 138 -7.59 -9.97 20.95
CA VAL A 138 -8.61 -9.20 21.64
C VAL A 138 -9.94 -9.34 20.88
N VAL A 139 -10.89 -10.02 21.49
CA VAL A 139 -12.23 -10.18 20.95
C VAL A 139 -13.18 -9.21 21.64
N ALA A 140 -13.76 -8.30 20.88
CA ALA A 140 -14.83 -7.40 21.32
C ALA A 140 -16.20 -8.00 20.98
N PRO A 141 -17.29 -7.59 21.66
CA PRO A 141 -18.63 -7.99 21.29
C PRO A 141 -19.00 -7.43 19.91
N HIS A 142 -19.80 -8.15 19.13
CA HIS A 142 -20.17 -7.78 17.76
C HIS A 142 -20.95 -6.45 17.67
N ASN A 143 -21.58 -6.00 18.74
CA ASN A 143 -22.32 -4.73 18.83
C ASN A 143 -21.43 -3.53 19.20
N LEU A 144 -20.12 -3.73 19.39
CA LEU A 144 -19.15 -2.68 19.69
C LEU A 144 -18.15 -2.53 18.56
N SER A 145 -17.85 -1.29 18.15
CA SER A 145 -16.78 -1.02 17.20
C SER A 145 -15.42 -1.30 17.85
N LEU A 146 -14.42 -1.70 17.04
CA LEU A 146 -13.05 -1.92 17.53
C LEU A 146 -12.37 -0.63 18.00
N ASP A 147 -12.90 0.52 17.64
CA ASP A 147 -12.39 1.84 17.99
C ASP A 147 -13.17 2.50 19.15
N ASP A 148 -14.29 1.92 19.57
CA ASP A 148 -15.11 2.44 20.67
C ASP A 148 -14.51 2.08 22.03
N ALA A 149 -14.46 3.06 22.92
CA ALA A 149 -13.90 2.90 24.25
C ALA A 149 -14.90 2.18 25.19
N ASP A 150 -14.46 1.10 25.81
CA ASP A 150 -15.25 0.32 26.78
C ASP A 150 -14.42 0.02 28.04
N ALA A 151 -15.11 -0.13 29.17
CA ALA A 151 -14.47 -0.39 30.47
C ALA A 151 -13.75 -1.75 30.51
N ARG A 152 -14.22 -2.76 29.77
CA ARG A 152 -13.59 -4.10 29.68
C ARG A 152 -12.18 -4.09 29.10
N PHE A 153 -11.79 -3.05 28.37
CA PHE A 153 -10.47 -2.90 27.78
C PHE A 153 -9.56 -1.95 28.56
N ALA A 154 -9.96 -1.55 29.76
CA ALA A 154 -9.14 -0.70 30.63
C ALA A 154 -7.93 -1.49 31.16
N VAL A 155 -6.72 -0.92 31.02
CA VAL A 155 -5.48 -1.51 31.56
C VAL A 155 -5.40 -1.20 33.05
N GLN A 156 -5.35 -2.22 33.87
CA GLN A 156 -5.18 -2.07 35.32
C GLN A 156 -3.74 -1.64 35.60
N GLY A 157 -3.54 -0.74 36.55
CA GLY A 157 -2.25 -0.11 36.83
C GLY A 157 -1.89 1.07 35.90
N GLY A 158 -2.67 1.30 34.84
CA GLY A 158 -2.47 2.40 33.84
C GLY A 158 -3.41 3.60 34.00
N GLY A 159 -4.14 3.69 35.13
CA GLY A 159 -5.21 4.66 35.33
C GLY A 159 -6.58 4.15 34.85
N SER A 160 -7.67 4.81 35.28
CA SER A 160 -9.07 4.34 35.06
C SER A 160 -9.62 4.71 33.66
N ARG A 161 -8.79 5.01 32.69
CA ARG A 161 -9.22 5.45 31.37
C ARG A 161 -9.75 4.28 30.55
N ARG A 162 -11.00 4.38 30.08
CA ARG A 162 -11.57 3.43 29.11
C ARG A 162 -10.76 3.45 27.83
N LYS A 163 -10.54 2.28 27.23
CA LYS A 163 -9.83 2.09 25.97
C LYS A 163 -10.69 1.33 24.98
N SER A 164 -10.37 1.44 23.70
CA SER A 164 -10.95 0.55 22.70
C SER A 164 -10.17 -0.77 22.64
N ALA A 165 -10.76 -1.79 22.02
CA ALA A 165 -10.08 -3.07 21.78
C ALA A 165 -8.78 -2.86 21.00
N PHE A 166 -8.79 -1.97 20.00
CA PHE A 166 -7.62 -1.57 19.22
C PHE A 166 -6.55 -0.93 20.11
N GLN A 167 -6.92 0.05 20.95
CA GLN A 167 -5.98 0.74 21.83
C GLN A 167 -5.36 -0.19 22.88
N LEU A 168 -6.14 -1.14 23.44
CA LEU A 168 -5.62 -2.15 24.35
C LEU A 168 -4.53 -2.99 23.70
N ALA A 169 -4.82 -3.55 22.52
CA ALA A 169 -3.86 -4.38 21.78
C ALA A 169 -2.59 -3.60 21.40
N GLN A 170 -2.74 -2.36 20.91
CA GLN A 170 -1.61 -1.54 20.54
C GLN A 170 -0.72 -1.18 21.74
N GLU A 171 -1.32 -0.87 22.89
CA GLU A 171 -0.54 -0.56 24.11
C GLU A 171 0.17 -1.80 24.64
N LEU A 172 -0.48 -2.98 24.61
CA LEU A 172 0.18 -4.24 24.95
C LEU A 172 1.40 -4.48 24.08
N LEU A 173 1.24 -4.39 22.75
CA LEU A 173 2.33 -4.64 21.82
C LEU A 173 3.51 -3.68 22.01
N ASN A 174 3.22 -2.42 22.32
CA ASN A 174 4.27 -1.43 22.57
C ASN A 174 4.99 -1.65 23.91
N ALA A 175 4.32 -2.29 24.88
CA ALA A 175 4.89 -2.56 26.20
C ALA A 175 5.59 -3.92 26.28
N SER A 176 5.23 -4.88 25.41
CA SER A 176 5.71 -6.25 25.49
C SER A 176 6.89 -6.51 24.55
N PRO A 177 8.03 -6.96 25.07
CA PRO A 177 9.13 -7.40 24.22
C PRO A 177 8.87 -8.75 23.52
N ASP A 178 7.95 -9.55 24.07
CA ASP A 178 7.65 -10.91 23.61
C ASP A 178 6.60 -10.96 22.50
N HIS A 179 5.76 -9.94 22.38
CA HIS A 179 4.63 -9.91 21.46
C HIS A 179 4.77 -8.76 20.45
N GLN A 180 5.04 -9.08 19.19
CA GLN A 180 5.18 -8.08 18.12
C GLN A 180 3.90 -7.92 17.30
N TRP A 181 3.02 -8.94 17.30
CA TRP A 181 1.81 -9.00 16.50
C TRP A 181 0.61 -9.35 17.38
N ALA A 182 -0.56 -8.88 17.02
CA ALA A 182 -1.83 -9.22 17.66
C ALA A 182 -2.99 -9.21 16.67
N LEU A 183 -4.05 -9.93 16.99
CA LEU A 183 -5.34 -9.85 16.31
C LEU A 183 -6.36 -9.13 17.18
N VAL A 184 -7.17 -8.27 16.57
CA VAL A 184 -8.30 -7.60 17.22
C VAL A 184 -9.53 -7.79 16.35
N THR A 185 -10.63 -8.25 16.94
CA THR A 185 -11.84 -8.55 16.16
C THR A 185 -13.09 -8.42 17.02
N ASN A 186 -14.24 -8.17 16.37
CA ASN A 186 -15.57 -8.27 16.97
C ASN A 186 -16.45 -9.30 16.24
N GLY A 187 -15.85 -10.16 15.41
CA GLY A 187 -16.57 -11.12 14.58
C GLY A 187 -17.07 -10.55 13.24
N LYS A 188 -17.30 -9.23 13.13
CA LYS A 188 -17.65 -8.57 11.85
C LYS A 188 -16.41 -8.04 11.13
N THR A 189 -15.48 -7.53 11.89
CA THR A 189 -14.21 -6.97 11.40
C THR A 189 -13.05 -7.63 12.14
N LEU A 190 -11.97 -7.94 11.42
CA LEU A 190 -10.73 -8.46 11.96
C LEU A 190 -9.58 -7.57 11.57
N ARG A 191 -8.75 -7.17 12.54
CA ARG A 191 -7.53 -6.38 12.32
C ARG A 191 -6.31 -7.16 12.76
N LEU A 192 -5.28 -7.14 11.92
CA LEU A 192 -3.93 -7.56 12.26
C LEU A 192 -3.12 -6.31 12.59
N LEU A 193 -2.52 -6.30 13.79
CA LEU A 193 -1.71 -5.21 14.30
C LEU A 193 -0.28 -5.65 14.55
N ARG A 194 0.62 -4.68 14.51
CA ARG A 194 2.01 -4.83 14.92
C ARG A 194 2.37 -3.76 15.94
N ASP A 195 3.37 -4.06 16.75
CA ASP A 195 4.03 -3.06 17.56
C ASP A 195 4.46 -1.85 16.69
N ALA A 196 4.33 -0.64 17.19
CA ALA A 196 4.71 0.57 16.48
C ALA A 196 5.58 1.45 17.41
N ALA A 197 6.84 1.61 17.05
CA ALA A 197 7.80 2.44 17.79
C ALA A 197 7.40 3.94 17.80
N THR A 198 6.56 4.38 16.87
CA THR A 198 6.06 5.76 16.76
C THR A 198 4.56 5.76 16.48
N LEU A 199 3.77 6.06 17.50
CA LEU A 199 2.30 6.06 17.46
C LEU A 199 1.70 7.37 16.91
N THR A 200 2.19 7.86 15.79
CA THR A 200 1.59 9.07 15.21
C THR A 200 0.32 8.77 14.38
N ARG A 201 0.17 7.54 13.89
CA ARG A 201 -1.02 7.11 13.12
C ARG A 201 -1.32 5.64 13.37
N PRO A 202 -2.61 5.22 13.39
CA PRO A 202 -3.00 3.82 13.40
C PRO A 202 -2.38 3.06 12.22
N SER A 203 -1.95 1.81 12.47
CA SER A 203 -1.33 0.97 11.44
C SER A 203 -1.84 -0.46 11.58
N TYR A 204 -2.64 -0.93 10.63
CA TYR A 204 -3.25 -2.26 10.65
C TYR A 204 -3.67 -2.74 9.26
N LEU A 205 -3.80 -4.05 9.12
CA LEU A 205 -4.54 -4.69 8.04
C LEU A 205 -5.93 -5.05 8.58
N GLU A 206 -6.96 -4.54 7.93
CA GLU A 206 -8.36 -4.81 8.29
C GLU A 206 -9.01 -5.71 7.25
N VAL A 207 -9.81 -6.66 7.72
CA VAL A 207 -10.65 -7.53 6.90
C VAL A 207 -12.10 -7.35 7.36
N ASP A 208 -12.97 -6.96 6.45
CA ASP A 208 -14.41 -6.95 6.64
C ASP A 208 -14.95 -8.37 6.47
N LEU A 209 -15.08 -9.10 7.60
CA LEU A 209 -15.59 -10.47 7.60
C LEU A 209 -17.07 -10.53 7.24
N GLN A 210 -17.84 -9.49 7.56
CA GLN A 210 -19.27 -9.42 7.29
C GLN A 210 -19.53 -9.39 5.79
N ASP A 211 -18.85 -8.50 5.04
CA ASP A 211 -18.99 -8.46 3.58
C ASP A 211 -18.30 -9.66 2.92
N LEU A 212 -17.10 -10.03 3.39
CA LEU A 212 -16.31 -11.15 2.84
C LEU A 212 -17.08 -12.47 2.86
N LEU A 213 -17.66 -12.83 4.00
CA LEU A 213 -18.36 -14.11 4.21
C LEU A 213 -19.86 -14.02 3.87
N GLY A 214 -20.49 -12.89 4.14
CA GLY A 214 -21.90 -12.64 3.85
C GLY A 214 -22.17 -12.59 2.35
N ALA A 215 -21.34 -11.90 1.57
CA ALA A 215 -21.42 -11.88 0.11
C ALA A 215 -20.68 -13.05 -0.56
N GLN A 216 -20.12 -13.99 0.21
CA GLN A 216 -19.39 -15.17 -0.28
C GLN A 216 -18.29 -14.86 -1.31
N ARG A 217 -17.41 -13.88 -1.00
CA ARG A 217 -16.36 -13.39 -1.89
C ARG A 217 -15.15 -14.34 -1.91
N PHE A 218 -15.25 -15.45 -2.64
CA PHE A 218 -14.25 -16.53 -2.66
C PHE A 218 -12.83 -16.04 -3.01
N THR A 219 -12.67 -15.20 -4.03
CA THR A 219 -11.36 -14.70 -4.47
C THR A 219 -10.69 -13.86 -3.38
N GLU A 220 -11.47 -12.97 -2.76
CA GLU A 220 -10.98 -12.12 -1.66
C GLU A 220 -10.69 -12.95 -0.41
N PHE A 221 -11.52 -13.95 -0.12
CA PHE A 221 -11.24 -14.90 0.96
C PHE A 221 -9.91 -15.63 0.75
N GLY A 222 -9.62 -16.10 -0.47
CA GLY A 222 -8.33 -16.71 -0.78
C GLY A 222 -7.14 -15.77 -0.55
N CYS A 223 -7.31 -14.46 -0.80
CA CYS A 223 -6.32 -13.45 -0.45
C CYS A 223 -6.19 -13.26 1.06
N ALA A 224 -7.32 -13.09 1.77
CA ALA A 224 -7.35 -12.94 3.24
C ALA A 224 -6.77 -14.18 3.94
N TRP A 225 -7.09 -15.38 3.46
CA TRP A 225 -6.57 -16.64 3.99
C TRP A 225 -5.04 -16.70 3.88
N ARG A 226 -4.47 -16.36 2.73
CA ARG A 226 -3.00 -16.30 2.56
C ARG A 226 -2.33 -15.33 3.52
N LEU A 227 -3.02 -14.24 3.87
CA LEU A 227 -2.48 -13.21 4.76
C LEU A 227 -2.60 -13.58 6.23
N LEU A 228 -3.64 -14.33 6.63
CA LEU A 228 -4.04 -14.52 8.03
C LEU A 228 -3.92 -15.95 8.55
N HIS A 229 -3.57 -16.94 7.72
CA HIS A 229 -3.39 -18.32 8.14
C HIS A 229 -2.35 -18.43 9.28
N ALA A 230 -2.55 -19.34 10.22
CA ALA A 230 -1.72 -19.49 11.43
C ALA A 230 -0.21 -19.62 11.17
N SER A 231 0.17 -20.21 10.03
CA SER A 231 1.57 -20.29 9.62
C SER A 231 2.23 -18.91 9.44
N ARG A 232 1.45 -17.87 9.14
CA ARG A 232 1.98 -16.51 8.99
C ARG A 232 2.45 -15.88 10.28
N ALA A 233 1.85 -16.31 11.39
CA ALA A 233 2.22 -15.92 12.75
C ALA A 233 3.37 -16.77 13.36
N GLY A 234 3.88 -17.77 12.62
CA GLY A 234 4.89 -18.68 13.15
C GLY A 234 4.35 -19.68 14.19
N LEU A 235 3.04 -19.96 14.18
CA LEU A 235 2.42 -20.85 15.16
C LEU A 235 2.49 -22.34 14.79
N LEU A 236 2.82 -22.68 13.54
CA LEU A 236 2.94 -24.05 13.07
C LEU A 236 4.40 -24.50 13.08
N ALA A 237 4.64 -25.80 13.27
CA ALA A 237 5.98 -26.33 13.30
C ALA A 237 6.68 -26.16 11.93
N SER A 238 7.97 -25.85 11.98
CA SER A 238 8.85 -25.90 10.81
C SER A 238 9.33 -27.31 10.54
N ALA A 239 9.46 -27.69 9.28
CA ALA A 239 10.04 -28.97 8.89
C ALA A 239 11.54 -29.13 9.27
N SER A 240 12.23 -28.00 9.49
CA SER A 240 13.66 -27.97 9.86
C SER A 240 13.92 -28.10 11.36
N GLY A 241 12.88 -28.04 12.21
CA GLY A 241 13.04 -28.00 13.67
C GLY A 241 13.55 -26.67 14.22
N GLU A 242 13.76 -25.66 13.36
CA GLU A 242 14.08 -24.29 13.75
C GLU A 242 12.80 -23.51 14.11
N PRO A 243 12.92 -22.36 14.81
CA PRO A 243 11.79 -21.49 15.05
C PRO A 243 11.10 -21.14 13.72
N PRO A 244 9.78 -21.35 13.62
CA PRO A 244 9.06 -21.05 12.39
C PRO A 244 9.11 -19.55 12.11
N PRO A 245 9.39 -19.15 10.85
CA PRO A 245 9.45 -17.73 10.52
C PRO A 245 8.09 -17.09 10.65
N VAL A 246 8.05 -15.89 11.24
CA VAL A 246 6.86 -15.03 11.21
C VAL A 246 6.81 -14.35 9.84
N ALA A 247 5.95 -14.85 8.94
CA ALA A 247 5.88 -14.36 7.57
C ALA A 247 5.50 -12.87 7.50
N TRP A 248 4.65 -12.39 8.39
CA TRP A 248 4.30 -10.97 8.50
C TRP A 248 5.53 -10.09 8.70
N GLU A 249 6.45 -10.50 9.58
CA GLU A 249 7.68 -9.75 9.82
C GLU A 249 8.61 -9.80 8.61
N ALA A 250 8.75 -10.96 7.99
CA ALA A 250 9.55 -11.11 6.77
C ALA A 250 9.02 -10.24 5.61
N TRP A 251 7.70 -10.15 5.45
CA TRP A 251 7.08 -9.29 4.42
C TRP A 251 7.26 -7.80 4.72
N ARG A 252 7.11 -7.41 6.00
CA ARG A 252 7.35 -6.04 6.43
C ARG A 252 8.79 -5.60 6.17
N GLN A 253 9.75 -6.44 6.56
CA GLN A 253 11.18 -6.18 6.35
C GLN A 253 11.52 -6.09 4.86
N ALA A 254 11.04 -7.06 4.05
CA ALA A 254 11.25 -7.04 2.61
C ALA A 254 10.68 -5.76 1.97
N GLY A 255 9.48 -5.32 2.39
CA GLY A 255 8.90 -4.06 1.93
C GLY A 255 9.75 -2.85 2.31
N GLN A 256 10.26 -2.81 3.54
CA GLN A 256 11.16 -1.72 3.98
C GLN A 256 12.47 -1.69 3.18
N GLU A 257 13.08 -2.86 2.93
CA GLU A 257 14.29 -2.98 2.12
C GLU A 257 14.04 -2.51 0.69
N GLU A 258 12.94 -2.95 0.05
CA GLU A 258 12.53 -2.48 -1.28
C GLU A 258 12.32 -0.96 -1.28
N GLY A 259 11.65 -0.40 -0.28
CA GLY A 259 11.44 1.03 -0.13
C GLY A 259 12.75 1.83 0.00
N VAL A 260 13.77 1.28 0.67
CA VAL A 260 15.12 1.89 0.74
C VAL A 260 15.80 1.85 -0.62
N GLN A 261 15.72 0.73 -1.34
CA GLN A 261 16.30 0.59 -2.68
C GLN A 261 15.62 1.50 -3.70
N VAL A 262 14.28 1.61 -3.66
CA VAL A 262 13.52 2.53 -4.50
C VAL A 262 13.95 3.98 -4.24
N ARG A 263 14.10 4.40 -2.98
CA ARG A 263 14.58 5.76 -2.65
C ARG A 263 15.99 6.02 -3.17
N LYS A 264 16.91 5.04 -3.04
CA LYS A 264 18.28 5.15 -3.58
C LYS A 264 18.26 5.24 -5.11
N GLY A 265 17.44 4.41 -5.77
CA GLY A 265 17.25 4.43 -7.21
C GLY A 265 16.69 5.75 -7.71
N LEU A 266 15.64 6.28 -7.03
CA LEU A 266 15.06 7.57 -7.35
C LEU A 266 16.07 8.71 -7.18
N ARG A 267 16.83 8.74 -6.07
CA ARG A 267 17.88 9.75 -5.86
C ARG A 267 18.90 9.75 -6.98
N ARG A 268 19.38 8.58 -7.39
CA ARG A 268 20.33 8.44 -8.51
C ARG A 268 19.69 8.89 -9.82
N GLY A 269 18.47 8.44 -10.12
CA GLY A 269 17.74 8.86 -11.33
C GLY A 269 17.53 10.37 -11.40
N VAL A 270 17.15 11.02 -10.30
CA VAL A 270 17.05 12.49 -10.22
C VAL A 270 18.40 13.16 -10.49
N GLN A 271 19.49 12.65 -9.91
CA GLN A 271 20.83 13.18 -10.13
C GLN A 271 21.24 13.05 -11.59
N ASP A 272 21.05 11.89 -12.20
CA ASP A 272 21.38 11.64 -13.61
C ASP A 272 20.52 12.51 -14.54
N ALA A 273 19.23 12.69 -14.24
CA ALA A 273 18.35 13.58 -14.98
C ALA A 273 18.79 15.05 -14.90
N LEU A 274 19.17 15.53 -13.71
CA LEU A 274 19.69 16.90 -13.54
C LEU A 274 20.95 17.16 -14.37
N ILE A 275 21.91 16.22 -14.35
CA ILE A 275 23.14 16.31 -15.14
C ILE A 275 22.81 16.32 -16.62
N THR A 276 21.97 15.36 -17.07
CA THR A 276 21.61 15.20 -18.48
C THR A 276 20.86 16.42 -19.03
N LEU A 277 19.88 16.94 -18.28
CA LEU A 277 19.14 18.15 -18.66
C LEU A 277 20.05 19.38 -18.66
N GLY A 278 20.87 19.56 -17.61
CA GLY A 278 21.79 20.69 -17.52
C GLY A 278 22.78 20.73 -18.68
N GLN A 279 23.40 19.59 -19.01
CA GLN A 279 24.26 19.45 -20.18
C GLN A 279 23.50 19.69 -21.48
N GLY A 280 22.30 19.12 -21.63
CA GLY A 280 21.47 19.28 -22.81
C GLY A 280 21.12 20.75 -23.10
N PHE A 281 20.73 21.50 -22.06
CA PHE A 281 20.44 22.92 -22.19
C PHE A 281 21.70 23.73 -22.53
N ILE A 282 22.83 23.48 -21.87
CA ILE A 282 24.08 24.23 -22.10
C ILE A 282 24.66 23.93 -23.51
N GLN A 283 24.60 22.68 -23.94
CA GLN A 283 25.18 22.24 -25.23
C GLN A 283 24.33 22.59 -26.45
N HIS A 284 23.05 22.94 -26.28
CA HIS A 284 22.17 23.21 -27.39
C HIS A 284 22.62 24.47 -28.13
N PRO A 285 22.84 24.43 -29.47
CA PRO A 285 23.38 25.56 -30.25
C PRO A 285 22.57 26.86 -30.10
N ALA A 286 21.25 26.77 -30.08
CA ALA A 286 20.35 27.93 -29.96
C ALA A 286 20.35 28.61 -28.59
N ASN A 287 21.00 28.04 -27.55
CA ASN A 287 21.01 28.57 -26.19
C ASN A 287 22.27 29.45 -25.90
N GLU A 288 22.74 30.21 -26.87
CA GLU A 288 23.91 31.09 -26.64
C GLU A 288 23.64 32.12 -25.52
N SER A 289 22.44 32.72 -25.52
CA SER A 289 22.05 33.67 -24.45
C SER A 289 22.13 33.06 -23.05
N LEU A 290 21.74 31.81 -22.89
CA LEU A 290 21.85 31.08 -21.61
C LEU A 290 23.33 30.88 -21.21
N ARG A 291 24.18 30.52 -22.16
CA ARG A 291 25.63 30.35 -21.93
C ARG A 291 26.31 31.67 -21.55
N VAL A 292 25.93 32.76 -22.23
CA VAL A 292 26.43 34.10 -21.90
C VAL A 292 26.01 34.49 -20.49
N ALA A 293 24.72 34.36 -20.16
CA ALA A 293 24.20 34.71 -18.85
C ALA A 293 24.86 33.92 -17.70
N LEU A 294 25.19 32.64 -17.93
CA LEU A 294 25.94 31.83 -16.95
C LEU A 294 27.42 32.26 -16.85
N ARG A 295 28.01 32.77 -17.94
CA ARG A 295 29.41 33.18 -17.98
C ARG A 295 29.63 34.56 -17.36
N ASP A 296 28.76 35.50 -17.62
CA ASP A 296 28.84 36.89 -17.12
C ASP A 296 28.23 37.04 -15.72
N GLY A 297 27.58 35.98 -15.18
CA GLY A 297 26.99 35.94 -13.87
C GLY A 297 25.62 36.59 -13.73
N SER A 298 24.98 37.03 -14.82
CA SER A 298 23.61 37.54 -14.78
C SER A 298 22.60 36.45 -14.47
N LEU A 299 22.92 35.16 -14.78
CA LEU A 299 22.26 33.98 -14.24
C LEU A 299 23.25 33.24 -13.33
N ARG A 300 23.01 33.23 -12.02
CA ARG A 300 23.85 32.50 -11.06
C ARG A 300 23.70 30.99 -11.27
N LYS A 301 24.77 30.24 -11.00
CA LYS A 301 24.78 28.77 -11.11
C LYS A 301 23.73 28.11 -10.20
N GLU A 302 23.52 28.68 -9.02
CA GLU A 302 22.53 28.24 -8.04
C GLU A 302 21.09 28.43 -8.55
N ASP A 303 20.82 29.53 -9.25
CA ASP A 303 19.51 29.81 -9.83
C ASP A 303 19.24 28.90 -11.02
N PHE A 304 20.24 28.66 -11.88
CA PHE A 304 20.16 27.68 -12.97
C PHE A 304 19.89 26.26 -12.44
N PHE A 305 20.64 25.84 -11.39
CA PHE A 305 20.42 24.56 -10.74
C PHE A 305 19.01 24.44 -10.14
N SER A 306 18.53 25.50 -9.49
CA SER A 306 17.19 25.56 -8.92
C SER A 306 16.11 25.40 -9.99
N GLN A 307 16.29 25.99 -11.18
CA GLN A 307 15.37 25.81 -12.30
C GLN A 307 15.43 24.37 -12.84
N LEU A 308 16.61 23.76 -12.97
CA LEU A 308 16.74 22.33 -13.34
C LEU A 308 16.01 21.43 -12.36
N LEU A 309 16.16 21.68 -11.07
CA LEU A 309 15.48 20.90 -10.04
C LEU A 309 13.96 21.03 -10.14
N ARG A 310 13.44 22.24 -10.40
CA ARG A 310 12.01 22.46 -10.65
C ARG A 310 11.52 21.75 -11.92
N GLN A 311 12.35 21.67 -12.98
CA GLN A 311 12.03 20.89 -14.18
C GLN A 311 11.85 19.40 -13.85
N VAL A 312 12.77 18.82 -13.08
CA VAL A 312 12.65 17.42 -12.63
C VAL A 312 11.40 17.22 -11.77
N TYR A 313 11.08 18.16 -10.88
CA TYR A 313 9.84 18.12 -10.08
C TYR A 313 8.58 18.18 -10.97
N ARG A 314 8.57 19.01 -12.02
CA ARG A 314 7.48 19.05 -13.00
C ARG A 314 7.27 17.68 -13.66
N TYR A 315 8.36 17.00 -14.05
CA TYR A 315 8.27 15.66 -14.65
C TYR A 315 7.76 14.62 -13.66
N ILE A 316 8.30 14.57 -12.45
CA ILE A 316 7.84 13.63 -11.40
C ILE A 316 6.35 13.88 -11.10
N PHE A 317 5.94 15.14 -10.96
CA PHE A 317 4.55 15.50 -10.72
C PHE A 317 3.66 14.99 -11.87
N LEU A 318 4.04 15.26 -13.11
CA LEU A 318 3.27 14.84 -14.29
C LEU A 318 3.14 13.32 -14.38
N PHE A 319 4.22 12.56 -14.18
CA PHE A 319 4.15 11.11 -14.11
C PHE A 319 3.18 10.64 -13.03
N SER A 320 3.25 11.22 -11.84
CA SER A 320 2.40 10.83 -10.72
C SER A 320 0.91 11.10 -10.99
N VAL A 321 0.57 12.28 -11.52
CA VAL A 321 -0.84 12.63 -11.76
C VAL A 321 -1.44 11.91 -12.97
N GLU A 322 -0.64 11.60 -13.99
CA GLU A 322 -1.05 10.76 -15.12
C GLU A 322 -1.29 9.31 -14.68
N ASP A 323 -0.36 8.71 -13.92
CA ASP A 323 -0.50 7.35 -13.40
C ASP A 323 -1.68 7.23 -12.43
N SER A 324 -2.05 8.31 -11.72
CA SER A 324 -3.22 8.39 -10.84
C SER A 324 -4.52 8.72 -11.57
N GLY A 325 -4.49 8.99 -12.89
CA GLY A 325 -5.66 9.36 -13.69
C GLY A 325 -6.27 10.72 -13.34
N LEU A 326 -5.51 11.61 -12.67
CA LEU A 326 -5.97 12.95 -12.28
C LEU A 326 -5.91 13.96 -13.42
N ILE A 327 -5.06 13.72 -14.41
CA ILE A 327 -4.99 14.46 -15.66
C ILE A 327 -4.89 13.46 -16.83
N PRO A 328 -5.49 13.76 -18.00
CA PRO A 328 -6.37 14.90 -18.25
C PRO A 328 -7.69 14.80 -17.48
N ASN A 329 -8.39 15.94 -17.30
CA ASN A 329 -9.68 15.95 -16.64
C ASN A 329 -10.65 14.99 -17.32
N ALA A 330 -11.03 13.92 -16.61
CA ALA A 330 -11.96 12.94 -17.11
C ALA A 330 -13.40 13.44 -17.07
N ALA A 331 -14.26 12.88 -17.95
CA ALA A 331 -15.69 13.09 -17.88
C ALA A 331 -16.23 12.56 -16.54
N GLN A 332 -17.15 13.32 -15.94
CA GLN A 332 -17.78 12.95 -14.69
C GLN A 332 -19.23 12.48 -14.95
N PRO A 333 -19.79 11.66 -14.06
CA PRO A 333 -21.18 11.21 -14.20
C PRO A 333 -22.22 12.36 -14.23
N SER A 334 -21.85 13.53 -13.73
CA SER A 334 -22.69 14.75 -13.72
C SER A 334 -22.59 15.58 -14.99
N ASP A 335 -21.66 15.26 -15.91
CA ASP A 335 -21.49 16.01 -17.16
C ASP A 335 -22.64 15.68 -18.13
N ASP A 336 -23.10 16.68 -18.89
CA ASP A 336 -23.96 16.44 -20.04
C ASP A 336 -23.19 15.72 -21.18
N ALA A 337 -23.94 15.16 -22.14
CA ALA A 337 -23.38 14.35 -23.19
C ALA A 337 -22.34 15.08 -24.09
N ASP A 338 -22.52 16.40 -24.28
CA ASP A 338 -21.62 17.20 -25.12
C ASP A 338 -20.33 17.55 -24.35
N THR A 339 -20.45 17.91 -23.08
CA THR A 339 -19.32 18.14 -22.18
C THR A 339 -18.51 16.86 -22.00
N ALA A 340 -19.16 15.72 -21.78
CA ALA A 340 -18.47 14.43 -21.67
C ALA A 340 -17.71 14.06 -22.94
N ARG A 341 -18.31 14.29 -24.10
CA ARG A 341 -17.68 14.05 -25.42
C ARG A 341 -16.47 14.95 -25.66
N THR A 342 -16.58 16.22 -25.29
CA THR A 342 -15.51 17.21 -25.40
C THR A 342 -14.34 16.86 -24.48
N LYS A 343 -14.60 16.51 -23.23
CA LYS A 343 -13.56 16.04 -22.28
C LYS A 343 -12.88 14.76 -22.75
N HIS A 344 -13.64 13.82 -23.31
CA HIS A 344 -13.09 12.60 -23.87
C HIS A 344 -12.14 12.88 -25.04
N ALA A 345 -12.54 13.73 -26.00
CA ALA A 345 -11.71 14.13 -27.12
C ALA A 345 -10.42 14.85 -26.67
N ALA A 346 -10.53 15.76 -25.70
CA ALA A 346 -9.39 16.44 -25.09
C ALA A 346 -8.41 15.46 -24.44
N GLY A 347 -8.93 14.49 -23.67
CA GLY A 347 -8.15 13.42 -23.06
C GLY A 347 -7.41 12.56 -24.09
N GLN A 348 -8.07 12.22 -25.19
CA GLN A 348 -7.42 11.48 -26.29
C GLN A 348 -6.30 12.29 -26.94
N ALA A 349 -6.53 13.59 -27.21
CA ALA A 349 -5.52 14.46 -27.78
C ALA A 349 -4.28 14.57 -26.87
N TYR A 350 -4.50 14.71 -25.57
CA TYR A 350 -3.42 14.71 -24.58
C TYR A 350 -2.65 13.39 -24.58
N ALA A 351 -3.34 12.27 -24.44
CA ALA A 351 -2.74 10.95 -24.35
C ALA A 351 -1.90 10.60 -25.59
N GLN A 352 -2.39 10.94 -26.78
CA GLN A 352 -1.73 10.62 -28.03
C GLN A 352 -0.55 11.55 -28.36
N GLY A 353 -0.64 12.82 -27.99
CA GLY A 353 0.33 13.85 -28.40
C GLY A 353 1.29 14.31 -27.30
N TYR A 354 0.83 14.42 -26.06
CA TYR A 354 1.48 15.23 -25.05
C TYR A 354 1.80 14.49 -23.73
N ALA A 355 1.24 13.31 -23.49
CA ALA A 355 1.40 12.60 -22.22
C ALA A 355 2.87 12.24 -21.94
N MET A 356 3.26 12.33 -20.66
CA MET A 356 4.59 11.92 -20.19
C MET A 356 4.81 10.41 -20.34
N ALA A 357 3.75 9.61 -20.21
CA ALA A 357 3.78 8.18 -20.49
C ALA A 357 4.27 7.89 -21.92
N ARG A 358 3.86 8.70 -22.92
CA ARG A 358 4.35 8.62 -24.29
C ARG A 358 5.85 8.92 -24.37
N LEU A 359 6.35 9.93 -23.66
CA LEU A 359 7.77 10.24 -23.62
C LEU A 359 8.59 9.11 -22.99
N ARG A 360 8.10 8.50 -21.93
CA ARG A 360 8.69 7.31 -21.32
C ARG A 360 8.82 6.16 -22.33
N ASP A 361 7.78 5.90 -23.11
CA ASP A 361 7.82 4.87 -24.14
C ASP A 361 8.77 5.21 -25.29
N LEU A 362 8.87 6.49 -25.66
CA LEU A 362 9.84 6.97 -26.66
C LEU A 362 11.27 6.89 -26.15
N ALA A 363 11.51 7.12 -24.86
CA ALA A 363 12.83 7.01 -24.24
C ALA A 363 13.46 5.61 -24.41
N LEU A 364 12.63 4.57 -24.53
CA LEU A 364 13.09 3.19 -24.80
C LEU A 364 13.48 2.96 -26.28
N ARG A 365 13.17 3.91 -27.18
CA ARG A 365 13.38 3.76 -28.62
C ARG A 365 14.60 4.58 -29.08
N ARG A 366 15.68 3.94 -29.46
CA ARG A 366 16.91 4.61 -29.93
C ARG A 366 16.65 5.64 -31.04
N ARG A 367 15.73 5.37 -31.98
CA ARG A 367 15.41 6.27 -33.10
C ARG A 367 14.72 7.58 -32.68
N ALA A 368 14.08 7.61 -31.50
CA ALA A 368 13.44 8.81 -30.97
C ALA A 368 14.48 9.81 -30.41
N ARG A 369 15.67 9.31 -30.03
CA ARG A 369 16.77 10.13 -29.50
C ARG A 369 17.52 10.82 -30.65
N ASN A 370 16.93 11.85 -31.17
CA ASN A 370 17.48 12.63 -32.32
C ASN A 370 17.79 14.06 -31.89
N ARG A 371 18.30 14.86 -32.86
CA ARG A 371 18.72 16.26 -32.67
C ARG A 371 17.58 17.27 -32.66
N PHE A 372 16.34 16.87 -32.99
CA PHE A 372 15.19 17.76 -33.05
C PHE A 372 14.71 18.09 -31.63
N ASP A 373 13.84 19.07 -31.50
CA ASP A 373 13.32 19.62 -30.23
C ASP A 373 11.79 19.55 -30.14
N ASP A 374 11.11 18.89 -31.06
CA ASP A 374 9.66 18.82 -31.16
C ASP A 374 9.03 18.23 -29.87
N LEU A 375 9.67 17.24 -29.24
CA LEU A 375 9.18 16.68 -27.97
C LEU A 375 9.29 17.69 -26.82
N TRP A 376 10.37 18.49 -26.80
CA TRP A 376 10.52 19.56 -25.83
C TRP A 376 9.47 20.65 -26.03
N GLN A 377 9.15 21.01 -27.27
CA GLN A 377 8.07 21.96 -27.57
C GLN A 377 6.72 21.42 -27.05
N GLY A 378 6.45 20.12 -27.23
CA GLY A 378 5.28 19.45 -26.67
C GLY A 378 5.19 19.56 -25.15
N VAL A 379 6.29 19.30 -24.45
CA VAL A 379 6.37 19.46 -22.98
C VAL A 379 6.09 20.91 -22.56
N ARG A 380 6.63 21.89 -23.27
CA ARG A 380 6.36 23.32 -22.99
C ARG A 380 4.89 23.69 -23.18
N VAL A 381 4.21 23.08 -24.14
CA VAL A 381 2.74 23.24 -24.30
C VAL A 381 2.01 22.74 -23.05
N VAL A 382 2.38 21.55 -22.55
CA VAL A 382 1.79 20.99 -21.31
C VAL A 382 2.05 21.91 -20.13
N PHE A 383 3.27 22.40 -19.94
CA PHE A 383 3.60 23.30 -18.82
C PHE A 383 2.78 24.60 -18.87
N ARG A 384 2.63 25.21 -20.05
CA ARG A 384 1.78 26.40 -20.22
C ARG A 384 0.31 26.08 -19.98
N GLY A 385 -0.17 24.92 -20.47
CA GLY A 385 -1.51 24.45 -20.22
C GLY A 385 -1.80 24.27 -18.74
N LEU A 386 -0.87 23.72 -17.99
CA LEU A 386 -1.01 23.55 -16.53
C LEU A 386 -0.83 24.87 -15.75
N ALA A 387 -0.11 25.84 -16.30
CA ALA A 387 -0.01 27.16 -15.71
C ALA A 387 -1.32 27.97 -15.81
N GLN A 388 -2.02 27.90 -16.94
CA GLN A 388 -3.12 28.78 -17.29
C GLN A 388 -4.44 28.06 -17.55
N GLY A 389 -4.40 26.74 -17.70
CA GLY A 389 -5.49 25.90 -18.18
C GLY A 389 -5.46 25.74 -19.72
N GLU A 390 -5.71 24.52 -20.21
CA GLU A 390 -5.87 24.24 -21.65
C GLU A 390 -7.01 23.22 -21.84
N PRO A 391 -8.23 23.70 -22.01
CA PRO A 391 -9.42 22.83 -22.13
C PRO A 391 -9.34 21.83 -23.29
N ARG A 392 -8.67 22.20 -24.41
CA ARG A 392 -8.51 21.31 -25.57
C ARG A 392 -7.62 20.09 -25.32
N LEU A 393 -6.86 20.10 -24.22
CA LEU A 393 -6.05 18.99 -23.74
C LEU A 393 -6.57 18.43 -22.40
N GLY A 394 -7.67 18.97 -21.88
CA GLY A 394 -8.19 18.59 -20.58
C GLY A 394 -7.28 18.96 -19.41
N LEU A 395 -6.43 19.98 -19.58
CA LEU A 395 -5.48 20.38 -18.54
C LEU A 395 -6.06 21.48 -17.65
N PRO A 396 -6.12 21.25 -16.31
CA PRO A 396 -6.56 22.27 -15.37
C PRO A 396 -5.51 23.37 -15.17
N ALA A 397 -5.92 24.57 -14.80
CA ALA A 397 -5.04 25.65 -14.38
C ALA A 397 -4.54 25.38 -12.95
N LEU A 398 -3.33 24.85 -12.80
CA LEU A 398 -2.73 24.56 -11.48
C LEU A 398 -1.85 25.70 -10.96
N GLY A 399 -1.26 26.51 -11.86
CA GLY A 399 -0.32 27.57 -11.49
C GLY A 399 0.91 27.03 -10.74
N GLY A 400 1.27 27.64 -9.61
CA GLY A 400 2.28 27.13 -8.67
C GLY A 400 3.59 26.73 -9.34
N LEU A 401 3.91 25.44 -9.32
CA LEU A 401 5.12 24.86 -9.92
C LEU A 401 5.25 25.12 -11.43
N PHE A 402 4.13 25.30 -12.14
CA PHE A 402 4.09 25.55 -13.59
C PHE A 402 4.08 27.04 -13.95
N ALA A 403 3.97 27.95 -12.98
CA ALA A 403 4.02 29.38 -13.25
C ALA A 403 5.29 29.78 -14.02
N ALA A 404 5.16 30.74 -14.95
CA ALA A 404 6.26 31.19 -15.81
C ALA A 404 7.48 31.77 -15.03
N THR A 405 7.25 32.20 -13.79
CA THR A 405 8.30 32.70 -12.89
C THR A 405 9.17 31.62 -12.29
N GLN A 406 8.79 30.34 -12.40
CA GLN A 406 9.50 29.24 -11.73
C GLN A 406 10.78 28.81 -12.49
N CYS A 407 10.75 28.84 -13.81
CA CYS A 407 11.85 28.44 -14.68
C CYS A 407 12.03 29.44 -15.85
N PRO A 408 12.23 30.73 -15.59
CA PRO A 408 12.15 31.79 -16.60
C PRO A 408 13.19 31.64 -17.72
N ASP A 409 14.36 31.06 -17.44
CA ASP A 409 15.44 30.87 -18.41
C ASP A 409 15.26 29.53 -19.15
N LEU A 410 14.96 28.45 -18.43
CA LEU A 410 14.81 27.13 -19.04
C LEU A 410 13.51 27.00 -19.87
N ASP A 411 12.45 27.68 -19.50
CA ASP A 411 11.19 27.69 -20.26
C ASP A 411 11.36 28.40 -21.62
N LYS A 412 12.39 29.22 -21.79
CA LYS A 412 12.78 29.88 -23.08
C LYS A 412 13.83 29.09 -23.85
N ALA A 413 14.64 28.30 -23.16
CA ALA A 413 15.74 27.55 -23.75
C ALA A 413 15.26 26.36 -24.58
N GLN A 414 16.10 25.90 -25.52
CA GLN A 414 15.82 24.75 -26.36
C GLN A 414 16.51 23.50 -25.81
N LEU A 415 15.91 22.33 -26.05
CA LEU A 415 16.43 21.05 -25.60
C LEU A 415 16.19 20.00 -26.69
N THR A 416 17.21 19.21 -27.03
CA THR A 416 17.06 18.16 -28.04
C THR A 416 16.24 16.98 -27.50
N ASN A 417 15.53 16.26 -28.38
CA ASN A 417 14.85 15.00 -28.04
C ASN A 417 15.83 14.00 -27.41
N ALA A 418 17.09 13.97 -27.87
CA ALA A 418 18.11 13.09 -27.30
C ALA A 418 18.36 13.38 -25.82
N ALA A 419 18.52 14.64 -25.43
CA ALA A 419 18.75 15.04 -24.05
C ALA A 419 17.49 14.88 -23.19
N LEU A 420 16.32 15.28 -23.71
CA LEU A 420 15.05 15.11 -23.03
C LEU A 420 14.76 13.64 -22.71
N LEU A 421 14.83 12.76 -23.73
CA LEU A 421 14.52 11.33 -23.56
C LEU A 421 15.60 10.56 -22.79
N ALA A 422 16.82 11.08 -22.69
CA ALA A 422 17.84 10.50 -21.84
C ALA A 422 17.65 10.82 -20.36
N ALA A 423 16.92 11.90 -20.04
CA ALA A 423 16.60 12.31 -18.68
C ALA A 423 15.31 11.66 -18.14
N MET A 424 14.52 10.99 -19.02
CA MET A 424 13.29 10.25 -18.67
C MET A 424 13.61 8.80 -18.31
#